data_a86a90d9e8cbbf36a9c3bd37e9028b79
#
_entry.id   a86a90d9e8cbbf36a9c3bd37e9028b79
#
_cell.length_a   1.000
_cell.length_b   1.000
_cell.length_c   1.000
_cell.angle_alpha   90.00
_cell.angle_beta   90.00
_cell.angle_gamma   90.00
#
_symmetry.space_group_name_H-M   'P 1'
#
loop_
_entity.id
_entity.type
_entity.pdbx_description
1 polymer ?
#
loop_
_entity_poly.entity_id
_entity_poly.type
_entity_poly.pdbx_seq_one_letter_code
_entity_poly.pdbx_strand_id
1 'polypeptide(L)'
;MIKYICKKCNINTETSICPVCGERAEVESSTIYWCDDCNIPLYDEICPICGKKAHRIGSDLRPVFPEERLLLEVMLGEPFKYKNAAVWNASGNFYYADGKKIPFSVKQTKLLDAKKIREQLDELSPQNSHDFFNENIRKFLAANRQRYDYISNEAMEYIRTMADGVSLTEMFVSFSGGKDSTVVSDLVLRALGTQQVLHLYGDTTLEFPESAKYVKRFKAEHPK
;
A
#
# COMPACT_ATOMS: atom_id res chain seq x y z
N MET A 1 -5.78 -3.06 -16.22
CA MET A 1 -7.25 -3.25 -16.32
C MET A 1 -7.66 -4.19 -15.20
N ILE A 2 -8.62 -3.80 -14.36
CA ILE A 2 -9.16 -4.70 -13.34
C ILE A 2 -9.98 -5.75 -14.07
N LYS A 3 -9.64 -7.02 -13.89
CA LYS A 3 -10.40 -8.13 -14.45
C LYS A 3 -11.34 -8.67 -13.37
N TYR A 4 -12.55 -8.97 -13.77
CA TYR A 4 -13.53 -9.62 -12.91
C TYR A 4 -13.78 -11.03 -13.39
N ILE A 5 -14.08 -11.94 -12.48
CA ILE A 5 -14.47 -13.31 -12.77
C ILE A 5 -15.89 -13.53 -12.25
N CYS A 6 -16.80 -13.89 -13.13
CA CYS A 6 -18.11 -14.39 -12.72
C CYS A 6 -17.97 -15.86 -12.34
N LYS A 7 -18.04 -16.17 -11.06
CA LYS A 7 -17.95 -17.56 -10.57
C LYS A 7 -19.09 -18.46 -11.07
N LYS A 8 -20.28 -17.89 -11.29
CA LYS A 8 -21.42 -18.64 -11.78
C LYS A 8 -21.30 -19.05 -13.25
N CYS A 9 -20.83 -18.14 -14.09
CA CYS A 9 -20.67 -18.39 -15.52
C CYS A 9 -19.25 -18.85 -15.88
N ASN A 10 -18.30 -18.76 -14.95
CA ASN A 10 -16.88 -19.05 -15.13
C ASN A 10 -16.25 -18.29 -16.31
N ILE A 11 -16.61 -17.01 -16.46
CA ILE A 11 -16.12 -16.15 -17.52
C ILE A 11 -15.42 -14.91 -16.93
N ASN A 12 -14.40 -14.42 -17.65
CA ASN A 12 -13.82 -13.13 -17.37
C ASN A 12 -14.71 -12.03 -17.93
N THR A 13 -14.85 -10.94 -17.20
CA THR A 13 -15.64 -9.76 -17.59
C THR A 13 -14.87 -8.49 -17.23
N GLU A 14 -15.09 -7.43 -17.96
CA GLU A 14 -14.49 -6.11 -17.71
C GLU A 14 -15.31 -5.28 -16.70
N THR A 15 -16.48 -5.75 -16.34
CA THR A 15 -17.41 -5.07 -15.42
C THR A 15 -17.64 -5.88 -14.15
N SER A 16 -17.96 -5.18 -13.06
CA SER A 16 -18.33 -5.80 -11.79
C SER A 16 -19.68 -6.53 -11.81
N ILE A 17 -20.45 -6.40 -12.90
CA ILE A 17 -21.69 -7.14 -13.14
C ILE A 17 -21.48 -8.03 -14.34
N CYS A 18 -21.78 -9.30 -14.18
CA CYS A 18 -21.66 -10.27 -15.26
C CYS A 18 -22.66 -9.95 -16.39
N PRO A 19 -22.22 -9.77 -17.65
CA PRO A 19 -23.12 -9.46 -18.76
C PRO A 19 -24.00 -10.64 -19.16
N VAL A 20 -23.68 -11.85 -18.70
CA VAL A 20 -24.43 -13.07 -19.05
C VAL A 20 -25.54 -13.38 -18.03
N CYS A 21 -25.25 -13.30 -16.72
CA CYS A 21 -26.20 -13.70 -15.69
C CYS A 21 -26.67 -12.55 -14.80
N GLY A 22 -26.11 -11.33 -14.96
CA GLY A 22 -26.47 -10.16 -14.14
C GLY A 22 -25.97 -10.21 -12.69
N GLU A 23 -25.27 -11.28 -12.29
CA GLU A 23 -24.74 -11.36 -10.93
C GLU A 23 -23.41 -10.60 -10.79
N ARG A 24 -23.08 -10.24 -9.55
CA ARG A 24 -21.83 -9.57 -9.23
C ARG A 24 -20.64 -10.49 -9.50
N ALA A 25 -19.74 -10.04 -10.34
CA ALA A 25 -18.47 -10.68 -10.60
C ALA A 25 -17.45 -10.27 -9.53
N GLU A 26 -16.59 -11.20 -9.13
CA GLU A 26 -15.50 -10.92 -8.18
C GLU A 26 -14.28 -10.37 -8.92
N VAL A 27 -13.57 -9.46 -8.29
CA VAL A 27 -12.29 -8.98 -8.81
C VAL A 27 -11.33 -10.16 -8.89
N GLU A 28 -10.76 -10.38 -10.08
CA GLU A 28 -9.64 -11.33 -10.22
C GLU A 28 -8.50 -10.80 -9.34
N SER A 29 -8.01 -11.65 -8.44
CA SER A 29 -6.88 -11.26 -7.59
C SER A 29 -5.70 -10.88 -8.48
N SER A 30 -5.20 -9.65 -8.33
CA SER A 30 -4.07 -9.19 -9.11
C SER A 30 -2.87 -10.11 -8.85
N THR A 31 -2.34 -10.70 -9.92
CA THR A 31 -1.07 -11.41 -9.82
C THR A 31 0.06 -10.37 -9.74
N ILE A 32 0.96 -10.56 -8.79
CA ILE A 32 2.16 -9.74 -8.66
C ILE A 32 3.36 -10.58 -9.07
N TYR A 33 4.21 -9.98 -9.88
CA TYR A 33 5.43 -10.56 -10.42
C TYR A 33 6.64 -9.88 -9.79
N TRP A 34 7.78 -10.52 -9.84
CA TRP A 34 9.06 -9.98 -9.40
C TRP A 34 10.05 -9.96 -10.56
N CYS A 35 10.64 -8.81 -10.84
CA CYS A 35 11.74 -8.67 -11.79
C CYS A 35 13.06 -8.78 -11.04
N ASP A 36 13.80 -9.88 -11.28
CA ASP A 36 15.10 -10.12 -10.62
C ASP A 36 16.17 -9.10 -11.03
N ASP A 37 16.17 -8.67 -12.29
CA ASP A 37 17.16 -7.72 -12.81
C ASP A 37 16.96 -6.29 -12.26
N CYS A 38 15.71 -5.85 -12.12
CA CYS A 38 15.38 -4.51 -11.60
C CYS A 38 15.13 -4.52 -10.08
N ASN A 39 15.02 -5.70 -9.50
CA ASN A 39 14.77 -5.92 -8.07
C ASN A 39 13.51 -5.22 -7.55
N ILE A 40 12.40 -5.34 -8.28
CA ILE A 40 11.12 -4.68 -7.98
C ILE A 40 9.92 -5.59 -8.26
N PRO A 41 8.80 -5.42 -7.53
CA PRO A 41 7.53 -6.05 -7.87
C PRO A 41 6.83 -5.30 -9.01
N LEU A 42 6.07 -6.07 -9.79
CA LEU A 42 5.36 -5.61 -10.98
C LEU A 42 3.93 -6.16 -10.99
N TYR A 43 3.02 -5.42 -11.61
CA TYR A 43 1.67 -5.89 -11.93
C TYR A 43 1.58 -6.53 -13.33
N ASP A 44 2.65 -6.42 -14.13
CA ASP A 44 2.76 -7.01 -15.47
C ASP A 44 3.86 -8.07 -15.50
N GLU A 45 3.66 -9.10 -16.35
CA GLU A 45 4.62 -10.21 -16.49
C GLU A 45 5.93 -9.78 -17.17
N ILE A 46 5.90 -8.72 -17.97
CA ILE A 46 7.07 -8.16 -18.64
C ILE A 46 7.47 -6.86 -17.95
N CYS A 47 8.71 -6.79 -17.50
CA CYS A 47 9.25 -5.60 -16.85
C CYS A 47 9.36 -4.44 -17.86
N PRO A 48 8.68 -3.29 -17.63
CA PRO A 48 8.76 -2.16 -18.57
C PRO A 48 10.12 -1.44 -18.54
N ILE A 49 10.96 -1.70 -17.54
CA ILE A 49 12.29 -1.09 -17.42
C ILE A 49 13.33 -1.88 -18.24
N CYS A 50 13.40 -3.20 -18.05
CA CYS A 50 14.45 -4.03 -18.68
C CYS A 50 13.91 -4.92 -19.81
N GLY A 51 12.59 -4.99 -20.05
CA GLY A 51 11.97 -5.83 -21.07
C GLY A 51 11.97 -7.33 -20.77
N LYS A 52 12.48 -7.75 -19.61
CA LYS A 52 12.58 -9.18 -19.27
C LYS A 52 11.30 -9.68 -18.61
N LYS A 53 11.08 -11.00 -18.73
CA LYS A 53 9.99 -11.68 -18.07
C LYS A 53 10.24 -11.78 -16.57
N ALA A 54 9.24 -11.37 -15.79
CA ALA A 54 9.22 -11.47 -14.33
C ALA A 54 8.56 -12.78 -13.89
N HIS A 55 8.90 -13.28 -12.70
CA HIS A 55 8.28 -14.48 -12.14
C HIS A 55 7.20 -14.12 -11.12
N ARG A 56 6.17 -14.96 -11.02
CA ARG A 56 5.07 -14.75 -10.06
C ARG A 56 5.58 -14.85 -8.63
N ILE A 57 5.23 -13.86 -7.77
CA ILE A 57 5.58 -13.86 -6.35
C ILE A 57 4.37 -13.97 -5.42
N GLY A 58 3.21 -13.45 -5.83
CA GLY A 58 2.00 -13.49 -5.00
C GLY A 58 0.81 -12.78 -5.64
N SER A 59 -0.19 -12.48 -4.83
CA SER A 59 -1.39 -11.72 -5.22
C SER A 59 -1.60 -10.45 -4.41
N ASP A 60 -0.90 -10.30 -3.31
CA ASP A 60 -0.92 -9.14 -2.44
C ASP A 60 0.49 -8.89 -1.91
N LEU A 61 0.99 -7.68 -2.08
CA LEU A 61 2.33 -7.30 -1.68
C LEU A 61 2.33 -5.82 -1.28
N ARG A 62 2.89 -5.53 -0.10
CA ARG A 62 3.10 -4.16 0.35
C ARG A 62 4.57 -3.89 0.67
N PRO A 63 5.05 -2.66 0.49
CA PRO A 63 6.39 -2.30 0.90
C PRO A 63 6.51 -2.38 2.43
N VAL A 64 7.69 -2.78 2.88
CA VAL A 64 8.06 -2.82 4.30
C VAL A 64 8.89 -1.58 4.62
N PHE A 65 8.36 -0.71 5.48
CA PHE A 65 9.07 0.50 5.90
C PHE A 65 10.33 0.18 6.70
N PRO A 66 11.34 1.07 6.71
CA PRO A 66 12.60 0.83 7.39
C PRO A 66 12.47 0.47 8.87
N GLU A 67 11.48 1.02 9.58
CA GLU A 67 11.19 0.71 10.98
C GLU A 67 10.69 -0.72 11.15
N GLU A 68 9.77 -1.16 10.29
CA GLU A 68 9.26 -2.53 10.31
C GLU A 68 10.35 -3.53 9.89
N ARG A 69 11.18 -3.16 8.90
CA ARG A 69 12.34 -3.95 8.50
C ARG A 69 13.30 -4.14 9.66
N LEU A 70 13.68 -3.05 10.37
CA LEU A 70 14.58 -3.11 11.51
C LEU A 70 14.01 -3.98 12.63
N LEU A 71 12.70 -3.85 12.93
CA LEU A 71 12.02 -4.71 13.89
C LEU A 71 12.13 -6.19 13.48
N LEU A 72 11.87 -6.52 12.21
CA LEU A 72 12.01 -7.88 11.68
C LEU A 72 13.45 -8.41 11.87
N GLU A 73 14.45 -7.59 11.53
CA GLU A 73 15.87 -7.92 11.64
C GLU A 73 16.30 -8.14 13.09
N VAL A 74 15.84 -7.31 14.02
CA VAL A 74 16.08 -7.47 15.46
C VAL A 74 15.44 -8.76 15.98
N MET A 75 14.21 -9.06 15.58
CA MET A 75 13.54 -10.32 15.94
C MET A 75 14.24 -11.56 15.37
N LEU A 76 14.93 -11.43 14.25
CA LEU A 76 15.76 -12.50 13.67
C LEU A 76 17.17 -12.59 14.29
N GLY A 77 17.55 -11.61 15.12
CA GLY A 77 18.90 -11.51 15.68
C GLY A 77 19.96 -11.04 14.68
N GLU A 78 19.56 -10.42 13.57
CA GLU A 78 20.45 -10.00 12.48
C GLU A 78 20.19 -8.52 12.08
N PRO A 79 20.43 -7.54 12.99
CA PRO A 79 20.18 -6.12 12.71
C PRO A 79 20.89 -5.64 11.45
N PHE A 80 20.20 -4.83 10.64
CA PHE A 80 20.68 -4.24 9.37
C PHE A 80 21.03 -5.23 8.25
N LYS A 81 20.68 -6.51 8.40
CA LYS A 81 20.93 -7.53 7.35
C LYS A 81 20.29 -7.17 6.02
N TYR A 82 19.10 -6.60 6.04
CA TYR A 82 18.35 -6.23 4.85
C TYR A 82 18.34 -4.71 4.59
N LYS A 83 19.29 -3.96 5.17
CA LYS A 83 19.36 -2.50 5.05
C LYS A 83 19.35 -2.01 3.59
N ASN A 84 20.01 -2.77 2.71
CA ASN A 84 20.13 -2.47 1.28
C ASN A 84 19.39 -3.51 0.42
N ALA A 85 18.31 -4.09 0.94
CA ALA A 85 17.45 -5.02 0.22
C ALA A 85 16.04 -4.45 0.02
N ALA A 86 15.42 -4.78 -1.09
CA ALA A 86 14.01 -4.46 -1.35
C ALA A 86 13.11 -5.40 -0.54
N VAL A 87 12.65 -4.94 0.63
CA VAL A 87 11.84 -5.76 1.54
C VAL A 87 10.36 -5.49 1.33
N TRP A 88 9.61 -6.57 1.12
CA TRP A 88 8.17 -6.55 0.87
C TRP A 88 7.46 -7.58 1.75
N ASN A 89 6.22 -7.30 2.12
CA ASN A 89 5.38 -8.21 2.89
C ASN A 89 4.18 -8.66 2.06
N ALA A 90 3.95 -9.96 2.03
CA ALA A 90 2.78 -10.57 1.41
C ALA A 90 1.76 -11.02 2.45
N SER A 91 0.53 -11.32 2.00
CA SER A 91 -0.52 -11.90 2.83
C SER A 91 -0.01 -13.07 3.67
N GLY A 92 -0.45 -13.18 4.94
CA GLY A 92 -0.04 -14.23 5.85
C GLY A 92 1.28 -13.94 6.57
N ASN A 93 1.72 -12.69 6.60
CA ASN A 93 2.97 -12.25 7.23
C ASN A 93 4.23 -12.90 6.63
N PHE A 94 4.23 -13.16 5.34
CA PHE A 94 5.41 -13.60 4.62
C PHE A 94 6.21 -12.39 4.15
N TYR A 95 7.48 -12.36 4.52
CA TYR A 95 8.42 -11.32 4.11
C TYR A 95 9.33 -11.83 3.00
N TYR A 96 9.64 -10.93 2.07
CA TYR A 96 10.55 -11.16 0.96
C TYR A 96 11.63 -10.07 0.95
N ALA A 97 12.86 -10.46 0.76
CA ALA A 97 13.98 -9.56 0.49
C ALA A 97 14.53 -9.91 -0.90
N ASP A 98 14.59 -8.93 -1.79
CA ASP A 98 15.06 -9.10 -3.17
C ASP A 98 14.39 -10.29 -3.87
N GLY A 99 13.06 -10.39 -3.76
CA GLY A 99 12.24 -11.47 -4.34
C GLY A 99 12.34 -12.83 -3.64
N LYS A 100 13.19 -12.98 -2.62
CA LYS A 100 13.40 -14.24 -1.90
C LYS A 100 12.71 -14.20 -0.54
N LYS A 101 12.02 -15.27 -0.19
CA LYS A 101 11.31 -15.38 1.09
C LYS A 101 12.29 -15.36 2.26
N ILE A 102 12.03 -14.47 3.22
CA ILE A 102 12.76 -14.42 4.49
C ILE A 102 12.23 -15.54 5.41
N PRO A 103 13.11 -16.32 6.06
CA PRO A 103 12.72 -17.40 6.97
C PRO A 103 12.21 -16.84 8.31
N PHE A 104 11.05 -16.19 8.30
CA PHE A 104 10.41 -15.62 9.46
C PHE A 104 9.09 -16.34 9.76
N SER A 105 8.80 -16.57 11.04
CA SER A 105 7.53 -17.13 11.50
C SER A 105 7.02 -16.38 12.72
N VAL A 106 5.78 -15.93 12.66
CA VAL A 106 5.10 -15.29 13.81
C VAL A 106 5.06 -16.18 15.05
N LYS A 107 5.09 -17.50 14.88
CA LYS A 107 5.14 -18.42 16.05
C LYS A 107 6.43 -18.27 16.86
N GLN A 108 7.55 -17.95 16.20
CA GLN A 108 8.84 -17.75 16.87
C GLN A 108 8.86 -16.47 17.71
N THR A 109 8.06 -15.45 17.36
CA THR A 109 8.02 -14.19 18.11
C THR A 109 7.47 -14.34 19.52
N LYS A 110 6.67 -15.40 19.81
CA LYS A 110 6.15 -15.69 21.15
C LYS A 110 7.23 -16.04 22.17
N LEU A 111 8.42 -16.41 21.69
CA LEU A 111 9.57 -16.78 22.54
C LEU A 111 10.51 -15.58 22.76
N LEU A 112 10.25 -14.45 22.14
CA LEU A 112 11.10 -13.27 22.24
C LEU A 112 10.70 -12.41 23.43
N ASP A 113 11.72 -11.82 24.07
CA ASP A 113 11.53 -10.85 25.13
C ASP A 113 11.24 -9.47 24.54
N ALA A 114 9.99 -9.04 24.63
CA ALA A 114 9.53 -7.76 24.07
C ALA A 114 10.28 -6.55 24.65
N LYS A 115 10.74 -6.61 25.90
CA LYS A 115 11.50 -5.52 26.53
C LYS A 115 12.88 -5.39 25.88
N LYS A 116 13.59 -6.51 25.73
CA LYS A 116 14.90 -6.53 25.05
C LYS A 116 14.81 -6.07 23.60
N ILE A 117 13.78 -6.52 22.87
CA ILE A 117 13.56 -6.06 21.48
C ILE A 117 13.37 -4.54 21.44
N ARG A 118 12.59 -3.97 22.35
CA ARG A 118 12.38 -2.51 22.40
C ARG A 118 13.67 -1.77 22.73
N GLU A 119 14.42 -2.20 23.72
CA GLU A 119 15.71 -1.61 24.07
C GLU A 119 16.68 -1.60 22.89
N GLN A 120 16.77 -2.72 22.15
CA GLN A 120 17.59 -2.80 20.94
C GLN A 120 17.11 -1.89 19.82
N LEU A 121 15.79 -1.77 19.62
CA LEU A 121 15.22 -0.87 18.61
C LEU A 121 15.53 0.60 18.95
N ASP A 122 15.39 0.99 20.20
CA ASP A 122 15.68 2.37 20.65
C ASP A 122 17.16 2.72 20.40
N GLU A 123 18.08 1.78 20.64
CA GLU A 123 19.51 1.93 20.38
C GLU A 123 19.85 2.03 18.87
N LEU A 124 19.21 1.19 18.04
CA LEU A 124 19.54 1.04 16.64
C LEU A 124 18.78 2.01 15.71
N SER A 125 17.61 2.50 16.13
CA SER A 125 16.76 3.38 15.33
C SER A 125 17.47 4.63 14.77
N PRO A 126 18.39 5.31 15.50
CA PRO A 126 19.11 6.46 14.95
C PRO A 126 19.99 6.15 13.73
N GLN A 127 20.35 4.88 13.53
CA GLN A 127 21.18 4.42 12.40
C GLN A 127 20.35 3.92 11.22
N ASN A 128 19.01 3.92 11.37
CA ASN A 128 18.09 3.39 10.37
C ASN A 128 17.82 4.44 9.28
N SER A 129 18.35 4.23 8.07
CA SER A 129 18.17 5.13 6.92
C SER A 129 16.99 4.71 6.05
N HIS A 130 16.31 5.72 5.50
CA HIS A 130 15.23 5.59 4.50
C HIS A 130 15.72 5.67 3.05
N ASP A 131 17.00 5.94 2.80
CA ASP A 131 17.52 6.27 1.46
C ASP A 131 17.25 5.15 0.46
N PHE A 132 17.65 3.93 0.78
CA PHE A 132 17.44 2.76 -0.09
C PHE A 132 15.95 2.48 -0.29
N PHE A 133 15.15 2.56 0.77
CA PHE A 133 13.70 2.39 0.69
C PHE A 133 13.08 3.39 -0.28
N ASN A 134 13.40 4.67 -0.14
CA ASN A 134 12.87 5.74 -0.99
C ASN A 134 13.28 5.56 -2.46
N GLU A 135 14.50 5.12 -2.72
CA GLU A 135 14.97 4.82 -4.07
C GLU A 135 14.19 3.64 -4.66
N ASN A 136 14.03 2.55 -3.91
CA ASN A 136 13.29 1.36 -4.35
C ASN A 136 11.82 1.66 -4.63
N ILE A 137 11.16 2.46 -3.77
CA ILE A 137 9.78 2.89 -4.01
C ILE A 137 9.65 3.75 -5.28
N ARG A 138 10.61 4.65 -5.55
CA ARG A 138 10.61 5.42 -6.82
C ARG A 138 10.72 4.50 -8.04
N LYS A 139 11.59 3.49 -8.00
CA LYS A 139 11.71 2.48 -9.07
C LYS A 139 10.40 1.69 -9.25
N PHE A 140 9.80 1.25 -8.15
CA PHE A 140 8.51 0.56 -8.15
C PHE A 140 7.41 1.41 -8.78
N LEU A 141 7.27 2.67 -8.38
CA LEU A 141 6.26 3.59 -8.94
C LEU A 141 6.50 3.86 -10.42
N ALA A 142 7.73 4.05 -10.83
CA ALA A 142 8.09 4.27 -12.24
C ALA A 142 7.72 3.05 -13.10
N ALA A 143 8.04 1.84 -12.64
CA ALA A 143 7.74 0.60 -13.35
C ALA A 143 6.24 0.28 -13.43
N ASN A 144 5.46 0.71 -12.44
CA ASN A 144 4.02 0.45 -12.37
C ASN A 144 3.17 1.69 -12.69
N ARG A 145 3.77 2.71 -13.32
CA ARG A 145 3.13 4.01 -13.57
C ARG A 145 1.82 3.90 -14.31
N GLN A 146 1.77 3.07 -15.35
CA GLN A 146 0.56 2.89 -16.16
C GLN A 146 -0.60 2.36 -15.32
N ARG A 147 -0.34 1.37 -14.46
CA ARG A 147 -1.36 0.84 -13.55
C ARG A 147 -1.80 1.87 -12.51
N TYR A 148 -0.85 2.60 -11.93
CA TYR A 148 -1.16 3.66 -10.97
C TYR A 148 -2.06 4.72 -11.58
N ASP A 149 -1.72 5.20 -12.77
CA ASP A 149 -2.51 6.22 -13.49
C ASP A 149 -3.91 5.68 -13.83
N TYR A 150 -4.00 4.42 -14.26
CA TYR A 150 -5.27 3.78 -14.57
C TYR A 150 -6.20 3.74 -13.35
N ILE A 151 -5.77 3.15 -12.23
CA ILE A 151 -6.61 3.00 -11.03
C ILE A 151 -6.94 4.35 -10.38
N SER A 152 -6.00 5.31 -10.42
CA SER A 152 -6.23 6.65 -9.90
C SER A 152 -7.26 7.42 -10.74
N ASN A 153 -7.19 7.32 -12.06
CA ASN A 153 -8.15 7.96 -12.97
C ASN A 153 -9.54 7.35 -12.83
N GLU A 154 -9.64 6.01 -12.74
CA GLU A 154 -10.91 5.31 -12.50
C GLU A 154 -11.56 5.80 -11.19
N ALA A 155 -10.77 5.87 -10.11
CA ALA A 155 -11.27 6.36 -8.82
C ALA A 155 -11.69 7.84 -8.87
N MET A 156 -10.91 8.68 -9.53
CA MET A 156 -11.26 10.12 -9.68
C MET A 156 -12.50 10.33 -10.54
N GLU A 157 -12.69 9.54 -11.59
CA GLU A 157 -13.88 9.58 -12.44
C GLU A 157 -15.12 9.16 -11.64
N TYR A 158 -15.03 8.08 -10.85
CA TYR A 158 -16.09 7.69 -9.94
C TYR A 158 -16.45 8.81 -8.96
N ILE A 159 -15.46 9.45 -8.34
CA ILE A 159 -15.67 10.56 -7.41
C ILE A 159 -16.39 11.72 -8.10
N ARG A 160 -15.97 12.12 -9.29
CA ARG A 160 -16.64 13.19 -10.07
C ARG A 160 -18.07 12.87 -10.38
N THR A 161 -18.34 11.63 -10.78
CA THR A 161 -19.69 11.15 -11.09
C THR A 161 -20.60 11.22 -9.84
N MET A 162 -20.08 10.81 -8.69
CA MET A 162 -20.84 10.83 -7.43
C MET A 162 -21.04 12.25 -6.88
N ALA A 163 -20.12 13.17 -7.20
CA ALA A 163 -20.17 14.56 -6.76
C ALA A 163 -20.98 15.47 -7.71
N ASP A 164 -21.40 14.95 -8.87
CA ASP A 164 -22.13 15.74 -9.86
C ASP A 164 -23.46 16.26 -9.30
N GLY A 165 -23.67 17.56 -9.39
CA GLY A 165 -24.84 18.23 -8.84
C GLY A 165 -24.86 18.40 -7.31
N VAL A 166 -23.84 17.96 -6.59
CA VAL A 166 -23.72 18.09 -5.13
C VAL A 166 -22.86 19.30 -4.77
N SER A 167 -23.35 20.15 -3.85
CA SER A 167 -22.55 21.28 -3.36
C SER A 167 -21.38 20.81 -2.50
N LEU A 168 -20.24 21.52 -2.56
CA LEU A 168 -19.09 21.27 -1.68
C LEU A 168 -19.44 21.35 -0.18
N THR A 169 -20.48 22.11 0.16
CA THR A 169 -20.98 22.25 1.55
C THR A 169 -21.80 21.06 2.02
N GLU A 170 -22.20 20.17 1.11
CA GLU A 170 -23.00 18.97 1.38
C GLU A 170 -22.18 17.69 1.34
N MET A 171 -20.87 17.80 1.10
CA MET A 171 -19.97 16.66 1.05
C MET A 171 -18.80 16.82 2.03
N PHE A 172 -18.29 15.69 2.48
CA PHE A 172 -17.09 15.67 3.32
C PHE A 172 -16.30 14.38 3.10
N VAL A 173 -15.04 14.41 3.47
CA VAL A 173 -14.17 13.22 3.59
C VAL A 173 -14.14 12.77 5.03
N SER A 174 -14.56 11.53 5.31
CA SER A 174 -14.35 10.90 6.61
C SER A 174 -12.86 10.54 6.73
N PHE A 175 -12.14 11.21 7.63
CA PHE A 175 -10.71 11.12 7.78
C PHE A 175 -10.33 10.50 9.12
N SER A 176 -9.66 9.35 9.09
CA SER A 176 -9.20 8.66 10.31
C SER A 176 -7.71 8.85 10.61
N GLY A 177 -6.98 9.55 9.76
CA GLY A 177 -5.51 9.64 9.86
C GLY A 177 -4.77 8.36 9.44
N GLY A 178 -5.48 7.33 8.98
CA GLY A 178 -4.88 6.11 8.43
C GLY A 178 -4.52 6.26 6.94
N LYS A 179 -3.75 5.31 6.42
CA LYS A 179 -3.30 5.32 5.03
C LYS A 179 -4.45 5.40 4.01
N ASP A 180 -5.53 4.66 4.25
CA ASP A 180 -6.65 4.57 3.30
C ASP A 180 -7.43 5.89 3.23
N SER A 181 -7.73 6.50 4.37
CA SER A 181 -8.40 7.82 4.42
C SER A 181 -7.53 8.94 3.85
N THR A 182 -6.21 8.84 3.98
CA THR A 182 -5.26 9.78 3.36
C THR A 182 -5.30 9.66 1.83
N VAL A 183 -5.31 8.44 1.29
CA VAL A 183 -5.44 8.21 -0.16
C VAL A 183 -6.80 8.69 -0.68
N VAL A 184 -7.89 8.42 0.05
CA VAL A 184 -9.23 8.93 -0.31
C VAL A 184 -9.23 10.47 -0.34
N SER A 185 -8.65 11.12 0.66
CA SER A 185 -8.50 12.58 0.69
C SER A 185 -7.77 13.10 -0.55
N ASP A 186 -6.58 12.56 -0.87
CA ASP A 186 -5.81 12.97 -2.05
C ASP A 186 -6.63 12.82 -3.35
N LEU A 187 -7.29 11.66 -3.53
CA LEU A 187 -8.09 11.39 -4.71
C LEU A 187 -9.29 12.34 -4.83
N VAL A 188 -9.98 12.66 -3.73
CA VAL A 188 -11.11 13.58 -3.72
C VAL A 188 -10.65 15.00 -4.08
N LEU A 189 -9.58 15.49 -3.44
CA LEU A 189 -9.05 16.83 -3.71
C LEU A 189 -8.59 16.97 -5.18
N ARG A 190 -7.94 15.93 -5.72
CA ARG A 190 -7.52 15.89 -7.14
C ARG A 190 -8.70 15.75 -8.09
N ALA A 191 -9.70 14.93 -7.77
CA ALA A 191 -10.88 14.73 -8.61
C ALA A 191 -11.70 16.00 -8.75
N LEU A 192 -11.89 16.73 -7.64
CA LEU A 192 -12.70 17.95 -7.58
C LEU A 192 -11.89 19.23 -7.92
N GLY A 193 -10.56 19.14 -7.99
CA GLY A 193 -9.68 20.26 -8.30
C GLY A 193 -9.70 21.38 -7.25
N THR A 194 -10.04 21.05 -5.99
CA THR A 194 -10.15 22.02 -4.90
C THR A 194 -9.65 21.48 -3.60
N GLN A 195 -9.07 22.34 -2.76
CA GLN A 195 -8.67 22.05 -1.39
C GLN A 195 -9.78 22.37 -0.35
N GLN A 196 -10.97 22.77 -0.81
CA GLN A 196 -12.04 23.26 0.07
C GLN A 196 -13.05 22.18 0.49
N VAL A 197 -12.69 20.92 0.39
CA VAL A 197 -13.54 19.81 0.84
C VAL A 197 -13.38 19.65 2.36
N LEU A 198 -14.50 19.62 3.07
CA LEU A 198 -14.52 19.40 4.52
C LEU A 198 -13.97 18.02 4.88
N HIS A 199 -13.05 17.96 5.84
CA HIS A 199 -12.55 16.72 6.42
C HIS A 199 -13.09 16.56 7.83
N LEU A 200 -13.78 15.44 8.10
CA LEU A 200 -14.31 15.11 9.43
C LEU A 200 -13.41 14.05 10.09
N TYR A 201 -12.80 14.42 11.21
CA TYR A 201 -12.03 13.53 12.07
C TYR A 201 -12.73 13.33 13.40
N GLY A 202 -13.01 12.08 13.76
CA GLY A 202 -13.56 11.71 15.07
C GLY A 202 -12.41 11.42 16.05
N ASP A 203 -12.14 12.35 16.97
CA ASP A 203 -11.15 12.13 18.03
C ASP A 203 -11.76 11.26 19.14
N THR A 204 -11.32 10.01 19.20
CA THR A 204 -11.75 9.05 20.24
C THR A 204 -10.94 9.18 21.52
N THR A 205 -9.88 10.01 21.53
CA THR A 205 -8.88 10.14 22.60
C THR A 205 -8.08 8.87 22.90
N LEU A 206 -8.30 7.80 22.16
CA LEU A 206 -7.63 6.49 22.29
C LEU A 206 -6.62 6.23 21.17
N GLU A 207 -6.33 7.24 20.36
CA GLU A 207 -5.41 7.14 19.22
C GLU A 207 -3.96 7.03 19.66
N PHE A 208 -3.15 6.34 18.84
CA PHE A 208 -1.71 6.35 19.05
C PHE A 208 -1.15 7.78 18.93
N PRO A 209 -0.15 8.15 19.75
CA PRO A 209 0.44 9.50 19.71
C PRO A 209 0.92 9.92 18.31
N GLU A 210 1.43 8.99 17.52
CA GLU A 210 1.90 9.20 16.15
C GLU A 210 0.73 9.56 15.21
N SER A 211 -0.40 8.86 15.34
CA SER A 211 -1.62 9.16 14.58
C SER A 211 -2.14 10.55 14.91
N ALA A 212 -2.18 10.90 16.20
CA ALA A 212 -2.60 12.23 16.64
C ALA A 212 -1.67 13.35 16.11
N LYS A 213 -0.34 13.11 16.08
CA LYS A 213 0.63 14.03 15.46
C LYS A 213 0.39 14.18 13.95
N TYR A 214 0.13 13.08 13.27
CA TYR A 214 -0.16 13.11 11.84
C TYR A 214 -1.42 13.90 11.53
N VAL A 215 -2.53 13.66 12.24
CA VAL A 215 -3.79 14.39 12.07
C VAL A 215 -3.60 15.89 12.30
N LYS A 216 -2.84 16.29 13.33
CA LYS A 216 -2.52 17.71 13.57
C LYS A 216 -1.74 18.35 12.42
N ARG A 217 -0.76 17.64 11.86
CA ARG A 217 -0.01 18.10 10.68
C ARG A 217 -0.92 18.19 9.46
N PHE A 218 -1.70 17.15 9.19
CA PHE A 218 -2.65 17.13 8.09
C PHE A 218 -3.62 18.31 8.14
N LYS A 219 -4.19 18.61 9.34
CA LYS A 219 -5.07 19.77 9.53
C LYS A 219 -4.37 21.10 9.25
N ALA A 220 -3.08 21.23 9.55
CA ALA A 220 -2.34 22.46 9.26
C ALA A 220 -2.10 22.64 7.74
N GLU A 221 -1.92 21.54 7.01
CA GLU A 221 -1.72 21.51 5.56
C GLU A 221 -3.06 21.62 4.77
N HIS A 222 -4.17 21.22 5.40
CA HIS A 222 -5.52 21.19 4.83
C HIS A 222 -6.50 21.88 5.80
N PRO A 223 -6.59 23.23 5.79
CA PRO A 223 -7.28 24.01 6.85
C PRO A 223 -8.82 23.94 6.82
N LYS A 224 -9.43 23.12 5.95
CA LYS A 224 -10.90 22.90 5.90
C LYS A 224 -11.26 21.45 6.07
#